data_c4a5be06e8c002d6201a174445ced052
#
_entry.id   c4a5be06e8c002d6201a174445ced052
#
_cell.length_a   1.000
_cell.length_b   1.000
_cell.length_c   1.000
_cell.angle_alpha   90.00
_cell.angle_beta   90.00
_cell.angle_gamma   90.00
#
_symmetry.space_group_name_H-M   'P 1'
#
loop_
_entity.id
_entity.type
_entity.pdbx_description
1 polymer ?
#
loop_
_entity_poly.entity_id
_entity_poly.type
_entity_poly.pdbx_seq_one_letter_code
_entity_poly.pdbx_strand_id
1 'polypeptide(L)'
;MGLNEKPVEEKPCTQPRFLLILRRCLRYAVISLSLIVVVSFLTSHFLGVFLLLFTPQGLEAMGNYIRGIPVMIYTTPVIIPIEVTKGTLFLFLWIFQLLCFILAIKMRHGILDTIRNVMRGRVKSMFENNLLSAPFIANGTLLIVLAINALQESHGIPTGTLPEIDKYEFYFQLAYASVFEEFTFRVLFIGVFEAVIISRVYSYVKRNERGPSGLWIFLKALAFPQRTKDELGLRRLLGKELMGLTYGEWFVLAISALTFGFAHVLSGIGWKIGKVTHATFVGIVLGLVYIKFGFQASVILHWFFNNYFEAYSMASEFIPRLSLLSDALEWLNTFLGVIFIAAVIGGFLFKATRSIMQEGVESPIETYLKQVL
;
A
#
# COMPACT_ATOMS: atom_id res chain seq x y z
N MET A 1 -59.17 -1.62 -34.91
CA MET A 1 -59.28 -1.75 -33.48
C MET A 1 -57.84 -1.68 -32.93
N GLY A 2 -57.39 -0.50 -32.54
CA GLY A 2 -56.07 -0.29 -32.00
C GLY A 2 -56.12 -0.49 -30.48
N LEU A 3 -55.37 -1.44 -30.01
CA LEU A 3 -55.14 -1.63 -28.57
C LEU A 3 -54.13 -0.56 -28.11
N ASN A 4 -54.63 0.44 -27.38
CA ASN A 4 -53.82 1.43 -26.65
C ASN A 4 -53.24 0.74 -25.40
N GLU A 5 -52.08 0.12 -25.50
CA GLU A 5 -51.30 -0.27 -24.33
C GLU A 5 -50.78 1.00 -23.63
N LYS A 6 -51.29 1.27 -22.44
CA LYS A 6 -50.74 2.33 -21.55
C LYS A 6 -49.34 1.92 -21.15
N PRO A 7 -48.33 2.84 -21.16
CA PRO A 7 -47.04 2.55 -20.67
C PRO A 7 -47.12 2.21 -19.15
N VAL A 8 -46.57 1.07 -18.77
CA VAL A 8 -46.41 0.68 -17.36
C VAL A 8 -45.48 1.68 -16.71
N GLU A 9 -46.04 2.57 -15.89
CA GLU A 9 -45.22 3.42 -15.01
C GLU A 9 -44.46 2.52 -14.00
N GLU A 10 -43.19 2.26 -14.24
CA GLU A 10 -42.31 1.68 -13.25
C GLU A 10 -42.23 2.63 -12.04
N LYS A 11 -42.93 2.29 -10.96
CA LYS A 11 -42.80 3.01 -9.69
C LYS A 11 -41.34 2.97 -9.26
N PRO A 12 -40.71 4.14 -9.03
CA PRO A 12 -39.34 4.16 -8.54
C PRO A 12 -39.26 3.40 -7.23
N CYS A 13 -38.40 2.38 -7.19
CA CYS A 13 -38.18 1.55 -6.00
C CYS A 13 -37.57 2.45 -4.90
N THR A 14 -38.40 3.06 -4.09
CA THR A 14 -37.99 3.91 -2.96
C THR A 14 -37.37 3.04 -1.88
N GLN A 15 -36.05 3.06 -1.78
CA GLN A 15 -35.35 2.35 -0.71
C GLN A 15 -35.88 2.82 0.66
N PRO A 16 -36.07 1.88 1.62
CA PRO A 16 -36.53 2.23 2.96
C PRO A 16 -35.63 3.30 3.60
N ARG A 17 -36.22 4.35 4.21
CA ARG A 17 -35.48 5.43 4.89
C ARG A 17 -34.42 4.89 5.86
N PHE A 18 -34.72 3.80 6.57
CA PHE A 18 -33.78 3.13 7.47
C PHE A 18 -32.48 2.70 6.76
N LEU A 19 -32.55 2.07 5.59
CA LEU A 19 -31.35 1.67 4.83
C LEU A 19 -30.51 2.85 4.37
N LEU A 20 -31.13 3.98 4.04
CA LEU A 20 -30.40 5.20 3.68
C LEU A 20 -29.65 5.79 4.89
N ILE A 21 -30.29 5.79 6.06
CA ILE A 21 -29.66 6.25 7.32
C ILE A 21 -28.51 5.31 7.68
N LEU A 22 -28.73 4.00 7.68
CA LEU A 22 -27.71 3.00 7.99
C LEU A 22 -26.49 3.13 7.08
N ARG A 23 -26.69 3.26 5.77
CA ARG A 23 -25.59 3.49 4.80
C ARG A 23 -24.83 4.78 5.06
N ARG A 24 -25.50 5.83 5.54
CA ARG A 24 -24.86 7.09 5.90
C ARG A 24 -24.02 6.92 7.17
N CYS A 25 -24.56 6.30 8.21
CA CYS A 25 -23.84 6.01 9.45
C CYS A 25 -22.59 5.15 9.20
N LEU A 26 -22.71 4.09 8.38
CA LEU A 26 -21.56 3.25 8.01
C LEU A 26 -20.46 4.04 7.29
N ARG A 27 -20.81 4.97 6.40
CA ARG A 27 -19.81 5.82 5.73
C ARG A 27 -19.08 6.73 6.70
N TYR A 28 -19.79 7.35 7.65
CA TYR A 28 -19.17 8.16 8.70
C TYR A 28 -18.26 7.32 9.58
N ALA A 29 -18.72 6.14 10.02
CA ALA A 29 -17.92 5.25 10.84
C ALA A 29 -16.61 4.84 10.14
N VAL A 30 -16.69 4.39 8.90
CA VAL A 30 -15.50 3.96 8.12
C VAL A 30 -14.49 5.09 7.95
N ILE A 31 -14.94 6.32 7.63
CA ILE A 31 -14.04 7.48 7.50
C ILE A 31 -13.42 7.82 8.85
N SER A 32 -14.22 7.90 9.92
CA SER A 32 -13.74 8.26 11.26
C SER A 32 -12.71 7.25 11.77
N LEU A 33 -12.98 5.95 11.62
CA LEU A 33 -12.05 4.89 12.02
C LEU A 33 -10.74 4.97 11.23
N SER A 34 -10.81 5.20 9.91
CA SER A 34 -9.61 5.40 9.09
C SER A 34 -8.80 6.60 9.55
N LEU A 35 -9.46 7.74 9.83
CA LEU A 35 -8.78 8.95 10.31
C LEU A 35 -8.14 8.74 11.68
N ILE A 36 -8.79 8.03 12.60
CA ILE A 36 -8.21 7.69 13.90
C ILE A 36 -6.89 6.92 13.72
N VAL A 37 -6.88 5.91 12.84
CA VAL A 37 -5.64 5.15 12.58
C VAL A 37 -4.59 6.01 11.89
N VAL A 38 -4.95 6.87 10.94
CA VAL A 38 -3.99 7.78 10.28
C VAL A 38 -3.37 8.75 11.30
N VAL A 39 -4.19 9.33 12.20
CA VAL A 39 -3.70 10.23 13.26
C VAL A 39 -2.82 9.48 14.25
N SER A 40 -3.24 8.30 14.73
CA SER A 40 -2.43 7.49 15.63
C SER A 40 -1.11 7.05 14.98
N PHE A 41 -1.12 6.74 13.68
CA PHE A 41 0.10 6.44 12.94
C PHE A 41 1.04 7.66 12.85
N LEU A 42 0.51 8.85 12.60
CA LEU A 42 1.31 10.07 12.66
C LEU A 42 1.87 10.30 14.08
N THR A 43 1.06 10.03 15.12
CA THR A 43 1.53 10.10 16.51
C THR A 43 2.69 9.14 16.77
N SER A 44 2.65 7.91 16.24
CA SER A 44 3.74 6.93 16.39
C SER A 44 5.08 7.44 15.84
N HIS A 45 5.08 8.29 14.80
CA HIS A 45 6.29 8.93 14.29
C HIS A 45 6.93 9.87 15.31
N PHE A 46 6.12 10.66 16.01
CA PHE A 46 6.62 11.57 17.05
C PHE A 46 7.05 10.80 18.30
N LEU A 47 6.36 9.70 18.64
CA LEU A 47 6.80 8.79 19.70
C LEU A 47 8.18 8.19 19.36
N GLY A 48 8.40 7.74 18.12
CA GLY A 48 9.69 7.23 17.67
C GLY A 48 10.83 8.24 17.83
N VAL A 49 10.61 9.50 17.43
CA VAL A 49 11.58 10.58 17.66
C VAL A 49 11.84 10.80 19.15
N PHE A 50 10.78 10.88 19.94
CA PHE A 50 10.91 11.05 21.39
C PHE A 50 11.74 9.92 22.01
N LEU A 51 11.42 8.67 21.67
CA LEU A 51 12.11 7.50 22.21
C LEU A 51 13.60 7.48 21.83
N LEU A 52 13.94 7.74 20.57
CA LEU A 52 15.31 7.61 20.08
C LEU A 52 16.18 8.83 20.37
N LEU A 53 15.63 10.05 20.36
CA LEU A 53 16.42 11.27 20.44
C LEU A 53 16.26 12.07 21.73
N PHE A 54 15.33 11.67 22.62
CA PHE A 54 15.06 12.41 23.87
C PHE A 54 15.04 11.55 25.12
N THR A 55 15.23 10.21 25.00
CA THR A 55 15.44 9.35 26.17
C THR A 55 16.92 9.04 26.35
N PRO A 56 17.41 8.84 27.58
CA PRO A 56 18.82 8.49 27.82
C PRO A 56 19.28 7.25 27.06
N GLN A 57 18.47 6.20 27.06
CA GLN A 57 18.75 4.92 26.38
C GLN A 57 18.76 5.09 24.86
N GLY A 58 17.79 5.85 24.33
CA GLY A 58 17.73 6.18 22.91
C GLY A 58 18.94 6.99 22.44
N LEU A 59 19.36 8.00 23.22
CA LEU A 59 20.55 8.81 22.92
C LEU A 59 21.83 7.97 22.94
N GLU A 60 21.97 7.02 23.87
CA GLU A 60 23.10 6.10 23.93
C GLU A 60 23.15 5.22 22.67
N ALA A 61 22.02 4.56 22.32
CA ALA A 61 21.95 3.73 21.12
C ALA A 61 22.20 4.53 19.83
N MET A 62 21.64 5.75 19.73
CA MET A 62 21.72 6.62 18.54
C MET A 62 23.03 7.40 18.46
N GLY A 63 23.82 7.50 19.52
CA GLY A 63 25.15 8.10 19.53
C GLY A 63 26.21 7.31 18.75
N ASN A 64 25.97 6.04 18.51
CA ASN A 64 26.89 5.16 17.80
C ASN A 64 27.04 5.56 16.33
N TYR A 65 28.28 5.47 15.81
CA TYR A 65 28.60 5.75 14.40
C TYR A 65 28.33 4.54 13.51
N ILE A 66 27.81 4.82 12.32
CA ILE A 66 27.78 3.90 11.19
C ILE A 66 28.90 4.29 10.24
N ARG A 67 29.84 3.36 10.00
CA ARG A 67 30.93 3.53 9.04
C ARG A 67 30.57 2.92 7.71
N GLY A 68 29.73 3.64 6.96
CA GLY A 68 29.19 3.17 5.70
C GLY A 68 27.74 2.73 5.77
N ILE A 69 26.92 3.32 4.91
CA ILE A 69 25.50 3.03 4.81
C ILE A 69 25.33 1.88 3.82
N PRO A 70 24.86 0.68 4.23
CA PRO A 70 24.62 -0.43 3.34
C PRO A 70 23.32 -0.19 2.54
N VAL A 71 23.42 -0.11 1.22
CA VAL A 71 22.28 0.00 0.32
C VAL A 71 22.31 -1.19 -0.64
N MET A 72 21.16 -1.82 -0.84
CA MET A 72 21.04 -2.87 -1.85
C MET A 72 20.74 -2.24 -3.20
N ILE A 73 21.58 -2.49 -4.18
CA ILE A 73 21.33 -2.18 -5.59
C ILE A 73 20.98 -3.48 -6.29
N TYR A 74 19.69 -3.69 -6.55
CA TYR A 74 19.12 -4.98 -6.91
C TYR A 74 19.44 -6.06 -5.85
N THR A 75 20.32 -7.00 -6.14
CA THR A 75 20.75 -8.06 -5.22
C THR A 75 22.17 -7.86 -4.69
N THR A 76 22.84 -6.77 -5.07
CA THR A 76 24.23 -6.49 -4.70
C THR A 76 24.28 -5.48 -3.56
N PRO A 77 24.86 -5.81 -2.40
CA PRO A 77 25.09 -4.86 -1.34
C PRO A 77 26.19 -3.87 -1.73
N VAL A 78 25.89 -2.59 -1.64
CA VAL A 78 26.83 -1.49 -1.86
C VAL A 78 26.94 -0.69 -0.58
N ILE A 79 28.14 -0.43 -0.13
CA ILE A 79 28.40 0.40 1.05
C ILE A 79 28.72 1.82 0.58
N ILE A 80 27.86 2.76 0.92
CA ILE A 80 28.12 4.18 0.69
C ILE A 80 29.08 4.63 1.80
N PRO A 81 30.31 5.07 1.51
CA PRO A 81 31.35 5.37 2.51
C PRO A 81 31.10 6.71 3.20
N ILE A 82 30.03 6.80 3.97
CA ILE A 82 29.67 7.97 4.77
C ILE A 82 29.72 7.57 6.23
N GLU A 83 30.43 8.33 7.06
CA GLU A 83 30.43 8.17 8.51
C GLU A 83 29.41 9.14 9.12
N VAL A 84 28.43 8.58 9.81
CA VAL A 84 27.33 9.35 10.39
C VAL A 84 26.83 8.64 11.66
N THR A 85 26.33 9.39 12.66
CA THR A 85 25.69 8.77 13.82
C THR A 85 24.34 8.18 13.41
N LYS A 86 23.93 7.09 14.08
CA LYS A 86 22.59 6.50 13.87
C LYS A 86 21.48 7.52 14.09
N GLY A 87 21.61 8.40 15.09
CA GLY A 87 20.66 9.46 15.38
C GLY A 87 20.51 10.46 14.23
N THR A 88 21.62 10.87 13.62
CA THR A 88 21.58 11.78 12.45
C THR A 88 20.89 11.09 11.27
N LEU A 89 21.23 9.82 11.00
CA LEU A 89 20.58 9.06 9.94
C LEU A 89 19.08 8.84 10.22
N PHE A 90 18.72 8.51 11.46
CA PHE A 90 17.32 8.37 11.86
C PHE A 90 16.53 9.67 11.67
N LEU A 91 17.08 10.81 12.07
CA LEU A 91 16.45 12.11 11.87
C LEU A 91 16.21 12.40 10.38
N PHE A 92 17.18 12.07 9.52
CA PHE A 92 17.02 12.18 8.08
C PHE A 92 15.88 11.30 7.57
N LEU A 93 15.81 10.03 7.97
CA LEU A 93 14.75 9.10 7.59
C LEU A 93 13.38 9.57 8.08
N TRP A 94 13.31 10.10 9.28
CA TRP A 94 12.08 10.62 9.87
C TRP A 94 11.57 11.87 9.13
N ILE A 95 12.46 12.84 8.82
CA ILE A 95 12.11 14.01 8.01
C ILE A 95 11.63 13.57 6.62
N PHE A 96 12.33 12.62 6.01
CA PHE A 96 11.93 12.08 4.72
C PHE A 96 10.54 11.46 4.77
N GLN A 97 10.23 10.70 5.83
CA GLN A 97 8.90 10.11 6.05
C GLN A 97 7.81 11.19 6.22
N LEU A 98 8.09 12.26 6.97
CA LEU A 98 7.16 13.40 7.08
C LEU A 98 6.91 14.07 5.72
N LEU A 99 7.94 14.22 4.89
CA LEU A 99 7.77 14.71 3.52
C LEU A 99 6.88 13.79 2.69
N CYS A 100 7.01 12.47 2.85
CA CYS A 100 6.12 11.50 2.22
C CYS A 100 4.64 11.70 2.66
N PHE A 101 4.38 11.96 3.95
CA PHE A 101 3.03 12.30 4.44
C PHE A 101 2.50 13.60 3.84
N ILE A 102 3.32 14.66 3.80
CA ILE A 102 2.92 15.95 3.21
C ILE A 102 2.58 15.79 1.73
N LEU A 103 3.37 15.02 0.99
CA LEU A 103 3.11 14.70 -0.41
C LEU A 103 1.80 13.93 -0.56
N ALA A 104 1.55 12.95 0.31
CA ALA A 104 0.34 12.14 0.29
C ALA A 104 -0.93 12.96 0.57
N ILE A 105 -0.87 13.96 1.46
CA ILE A 105 -1.98 14.89 1.74
C ILE A 105 -2.29 15.77 0.52
N LYS A 106 -1.26 16.22 -0.20
CA LYS A 106 -1.36 17.17 -1.33
C LYS A 106 -1.65 16.52 -2.68
N MET A 107 -1.71 15.19 -2.76
CA MET A 107 -1.93 14.50 -4.03
C MET A 107 -3.34 14.74 -4.62
N ARG A 108 -3.50 14.41 -5.91
CA ARG A 108 -4.67 14.71 -6.78
C ARG A 108 -6.03 14.41 -6.17
N HIS A 109 -6.15 13.41 -5.32
CA HIS A 109 -7.34 13.09 -4.56
C HIS A 109 -7.11 13.45 -3.09
N GLY A 110 -7.14 14.75 -2.78
CA GLY A 110 -6.95 15.25 -1.43
C GLY A 110 -7.92 14.61 -0.42
N ILE A 111 -7.51 14.54 0.83
CA ILE A 111 -8.31 13.90 1.90
C ILE A 111 -9.72 14.49 1.96
N LEU A 112 -9.86 15.83 1.91
CA LEU A 112 -11.15 16.50 2.01
C LEU A 112 -12.09 16.19 0.83
N ASP A 113 -11.55 16.13 -0.39
CA ASP A 113 -12.34 15.78 -1.56
C ASP A 113 -12.75 14.30 -1.55
N THR A 114 -11.86 13.44 -1.08
CA THR A 114 -12.17 12.01 -0.89
C THR A 114 -13.28 11.83 0.14
N ILE A 115 -13.19 12.47 1.31
CA ILE A 115 -14.23 12.44 2.34
C ILE A 115 -15.57 12.93 1.75
N ARG A 116 -15.57 14.07 1.06
CA ARG A 116 -16.77 14.60 0.41
C ARG A 116 -17.38 13.63 -0.60
N ASN A 117 -16.57 12.95 -1.40
CA ASN A 117 -17.01 11.96 -2.37
C ASN A 117 -17.61 10.71 -1.70
N VAL A 118 -16.97 10.20 -0.65
CA VAL A 118 -17.48 9.05 0.13
C VAL A 118 -18.82 9.41 0.78
N MET A 119 -18.94 10.61 1.34
CA MET A 119 -20.18 11.11 1.93
C MET A 119 -21.32 11.22 0.90
N ARG A 120 -20.99 11.54 -0.37
CA ARG A 120 -21.93 11.54 -1.50
C ARG A 120 -22.26 10.14 -2.02
N GLY A 121 -21.75 9.07 -1.40
CA GLY A 121 -22.01 7.69 -1.77
C GLY A 121 -20.98 7.04 -2.69
N ARG A 122 -19.92 7.75 -3.08
CA ARG A 122 -18.82 7.22 -3.89
C ARG A 122 -17.77 6.53 -3.00
N VAL A 123 -18.13 5.46 -2.33
CA VAL A 123 -17.27 4.76 -1.36
C VAL A 123 -15.93 4.32 -1.97
N LYS A 124 -15.91 3.98 -3.26
CA LYS A 124 -14.67 3.62 -3.98
C LYS A 124 -13.61 4.73 -3.96
N SER A 125 -14.01 6.01 -3.84
CA SER A 125 -13.06 7.13 -3.74
C SER A 125 -12.11 7.02 -2.56
N MET A 126 -12.48 6.28 -1.52
CA MET A 126 -11.61 6.03 -0.38
C MET A 126 -10.32 5.31 -0.79
N PHE A 127 -10.42 4.36 -1.72
CA PHE A 127 -9.30 3.60 -2.27
C PHE A 127 -8.56 4.33 -3.40
N GLU A 128 -8.92 5.57 -3.68
CA GLU A 128 -8.21 6.50 -4.58
C GLU A 128 -7.29 7.45 -3.80
N ASN A 129 -7.42 7.51 -2.46
CA ASN A 129 -6.55 8.27 -1.58
C ASN A 129 -5.67 7.31 -0.76
N ASN A 130 -4.35 7.46 -0.85
CA ASN A 130 -3.40 6.54 -0.21
C ASN A 130 -3.46 6.57 1.33
N LEU A 131 -3.66 7.74 1.96
CA LEU A 131 -3.71 7.85 3.42
C LEU A 131 -4.99 7.23 3.99
N LEU A 132 -6.15 7.46 3.37
CA LEU A 132 -7.41 6.91 3.83
C LEU A 132 -7.54 5.42 3.53
N SER A 133 -6.88 4.91 2.49
CA SER A 133 -6.86 3.47 2.18
C SER A 133 -5.79 2.71 2.96
N ALA A 134 -4.71 3.36 3.38
CA ALA A 134 -3.58 2.72 4.05
C ALA A 134 -3.98 1.88 5.27
N PRO A 135 -4.85 2.34 6.21
CA PRO A 135 -5.27 1.52 7.34
C PRO A 135 -5.94 0.20 6.95
N PHE A 136 -6.74 0.19 5.89
CA PHE A 136 -7.41 -1.02 5.41
C PHE A 136 -6.43 -1.97 4.72
N ILE A 137 -5.60 -1.44 3.83
CA ILE A 137 -4.60 -2.22 3.11
C ILE A 137 -3.59 -2.80 4.10
N ALA A 138 -3.07 -1.97 5.01
CA ALA A 138 -2.09 -2.40 6.01
C ALA A 138 -2.63 -3.53 6.88
N ASN A 139 -3.79 -3.31 7.50
CA ASN A 139 -4.33 -4.26 8.46
C ASN A 139 -4.86 -5.54 7.81
N GLY A 140 -5.47 -5.44 6.61
CA GLY A 140 -5.81 -6.62 5.84
C GLY A 140 -4.58 -7.44 5.45
N THR A 141 -3.49 -6.78 5.07
CA THR A 141 -2.22 -7.44 4.76
C THR A 141 -1.64 -8.13 5.99
N LEU A 142 -1.59 -7.46 7.15
CA LEU A 142 -1.10 -8.04 8.39
C LEU A 142 -1.90 -9.28 8.81
N LEU A 143 -3.22 -9.23 8.73
CA LEU A 143 -4.06 -10.40 9.06
C LEU A 143 -3.81 -11.59 8.12
N ILE A 144 -3.61 -11.33 6.83
CA ILE A 144 -3.26 -12.39 5.86
C ILE A 144 -1.87 -12.95 6.18
N VAL A 145 -0.89 -12.10 6.52
CA VAL A 145 0.44 -12.53 6.94
C VAL A 145 0.37 -13.41 8.19
N LEU A 146 -0.41 -13.02 9.19
CA LEU A 146 -0.62 -13.83 10.41
C LEU A 146 -1.25 -15.18 10.09
N ALA A 147 -2.24 -15.21 9.20
CA ALA A 147 -2.87 -16.46 8.76
C ALA A 147 -1.90 -17.37 7.99
N ILE A 148 -1.09 -16.80 7.09
CA ILE A 148 -0.02 -17.54 6.37
C ILE A 148 0.98 -18.11 7.38
N ASN A 149 1.42 -17.29 8.35
CA ASN A 149 2.38 -17.73 9.37
C ASN A 149 1.83 -18.89 10.20
N ALA A 150 0.62 -18.75 10.72
CA ALA A 150 -0.04 -19.81 11.49
C ALA A 150 -0.20 -21.11 10.69
N LEU A 151 -0.56 -21.00 9.40
CA LEU A 151 -0.67 -22.16 8.52
C LEU A 151 0.69 -22.82 8.29
N GLN A 152 1.74 -22.06 8.04
CA GLN A 152 3.09 -22.57 7.84
C GLN A 152 3.64 -23.27 9.09
N GLU A 153 3.49 -22.66 10.26
CA GLU A 153 3.92 -23.22 11.53
C GLU A 153 3.19 -24.52 11.86
N SER A 154 1.88 -24.60 11.59
CA SER A 154 1.10 -25.83 11.77
C SER A 154 1.55 -26.98 10.87
N HIS A 155 2.26 -26.68 9.77
CA HIS A 155 2.86 -27.66 8.86
C HIS A 155 4.38 -27.83 9.09
N GLY A 156 4.93 -27.29 10.16
CA GLY A 156 6.35 -27.41 10.50
C GLY A 156 7.30 -26.61 9.60
N ILE A 157 6.78 -25.58 8.88
CA ILE A 157 7.59 -24.68 8.05
C ILE A 157 8.01 -23.47 8.92
N PRO A 158 9.28 -23.37 9.33
CA PRO A 158 9.72 -22.36 10.25
C PRO A 158 9.83 -20.98 9.55
N THR A 159 9.33 -19.94 10.20
CA THR A 159 9.54 -18.54 9.79
C THR A 159 10.89 -17.99 10.24
N GLY A 160 11.40 -18.50 11.36
CA GLY A 160 12.61 -17.99 12.00
C GLY A 160 12.32 -16.78 12.90
N THR A 161 13.34 -16.39 13.64
CA THR A 161 13.31 -15.23 14.56
C THR A 161 14.55 -14.39 14.34
N LEU A 162 14.41 -13.08 14.53
CA LEU A 162 15.57 -12.21 14.57
C LEU A 162 16.39 -12.47 15.85
N PRO A 163 17.70 -12.26 15.80
CA PRO A 163 18.52 -12.29 17.01
C PRO A 163 18.03 -11.21 17.98
N GLU A 164 18.20 -11.49 19.28
CA GLU A 164 17.88 -10.52 20.30
C GLU A 164 18.86 -9.34 20.20
N ILE A 165 18.33 -8.17 19.94
CA ILE A 165 19.08 -6.91 19.84
C ILE A 165 18.39 -5.86 20.71
N ASP A 166 19.12 -4.80 21.06
CA ASP A 166 18.55 -3.66 21.77
C ASP A 166 17.33 -3.09 21.03
N LYS A 167 16.25 -2.79 21.76
CA LYS A 167 14.99 -2.34 21.17
C LYS A 167 15.08 -1.00 20.43
N TYR A 168 15.95 -0.08 20.87
CA TYR A 168 16.18 1.19 20.18
C TYR A 168 16.92 0.98 18.87
N GLU A 169 17.90 0.07 18.91
CA GLU A 169 18.59 -0.38 17.69
C GLU A 169 17.62 -1.07 16.73
N PHE A 170 16.77 -1.94 17.24
CA PHE A 170 15.75 -2.62 16.45
C PHE A 170 14.80 -1.64 15.77
N TYR A 171 14.25 -0.69 16.53
CA TYR A 171 13.38 0.36 15.99
C TYR A 171 14.06 1.17 14.90
N PHE A 172 15.34 1.54 15.11
CA PHE A 172 16.13 2.22 14.08
C PHE A 172 16.29 1.38 12.81
N GLN A 173 16.59 0.08 12.94
CA GLN A 173 16.71 -0.83 11.80
C GLN A 173 15.40 -0.97 11.03
N LEU A 174 14.27 -1.04 11.70
CA LEU A 174 12.94 -1.06 11.10
C LEU A 174 12.65 0.22 10.30
N ALA A 175 13.00 1.38 10.87
CA ALA A 175 12.85 2.67 10.20
C ALA A 175 13.75 2.77 8.95
N TYR A 176 15.00 2.31 9.06
CA TYR A 176 15.94 2.23 7.97
C TYR A 176 15.43 1.34 6.84
N ALA A 177 14.99 0.12 7.18
CA ALA A 177 14.45 -0.85 6.23
C ALA A 177 13.25 -0.28 5.44
N SER A 178 12.34 0.42 6.13
CA SER A 178 11.13 0.99 5.51
C SER A 178 11.40 1.99 4.37
N VAL A 179 12.56 2.60 4.32
CA VAL A 179 12.96 3.54 3.26
C VAL A 179 13.86 2.86 2.23
N PHE A 180 14.92 2.21 2.68
CA PHE A 180 15.94 1.67 1.77
C PHE A 180 15.46 0.43 1.02
N GLU A 181 14.63 -0.41 1.62
CA GLU A 181 14.03 -1.54 0.93
C GLU A 181 13.02 -1.08 -0.13
N GLU A 182 12.23 -0.03 0.15
CA GLU A 182 11.35 0.54 -0.85
C GLU A 182 12.12 1.17 -2.01
N PHE A 183 13.22 1.83 -1.74
CA PHE A 183 14.10 2.32 -2.81
C PHE A 183 14.64 1.15 -3.66
N THR A 184 15.15 0.11 -3.02
CA THR A 184 15.72 -1.06 -3.71
C THR A 184 14.66 -1.81 -4.52
N PHE A 185 13.60 -2.28 -3.86
CA PHE A 185 12.67 -3.22 -4.48
C PHE A 185 11.55 -2.54 -5.28
N ARG A 186 11.25 -1.26 -5.03
CA ARG A 186 10.20 -0.55 -5.77
C ARG A 186 10.79 0.40 -6.80
N VAL A 187 11.67 1.31 -6.40
CA VAL A 187 12.23 2.29 -7.36
C VAL A 187 13.16 1.60 -8.37
N LEU A 188 14.13 0.80 -7.93
CA LEU A 188 15.08 0.18 -8.85
C LEU A 188 14.45 -0.95 -9.68
N PHE A 189 13.61 -1.82 -9.12
CA PHE A 189 13.00 -2.88 -9.91
C PHE A 189 11.81 -2.41 -10.73
N ILE A 190 10.78 -1.87 -10.07
CA ILE A 190 9.52 -1.52 -10.74
C ILE A 190 9.65 -0.14 -11.40
N GLY A 191 10.17 0.84 -10.67
CA GLY A 191 10.22 2.24 -11.10
C GLY A 191 11.08 2.47 -12.31
N VAL A 192 12.28 1.89 -12.36
CA VAL A 192 13.17 2.01 -13.53
C VAL A 192 12.54 1.38 -14.76
N PHE A 193 11.91 0.20 -14.62
CA PHE A 193 11.19 -0.46 -15.71
C PHE A 193 10.06 0.45 -16.24
N GLU A 194 9.20 0.95 -15.34
CA GLU A 194 8.11 1.86 -15.68
C GLU A 194 8.62 3.15 -16.34
N ALA A 195 9.63 3.78 -15.76
CA ALA A 195 10.19 5.04 -16.26
C ALA A 195 10.78 4.90 -17.66
N VAL A 196 11.46 3.78 -17.93
CA VAL A 196 12.01 3.48 -19.28
C VAL A 196 10.89 3.33 -20.30
N ILE A 197 9.86 2.53 -19.99
CA ILE A 197 8.74 2.28 -20.92
C ILE A 197 7.96 3.57 -21.16
N ILE A 198 7.57 4.28 -20.10
CA ILE A 198 6.80 5.52 -20.18
C ILE A 198 7.55 6.57 -21.00
N SER A 199 8.84 6.76 -20.74
CA SER A 199 9.67 7.74 -21.45
C SER A 199 9.84 7.39 -22.92
N ARG A 200 10.00 6.11 -23.26
CA ARG A 200 10.09 5.66 -24.67
C ARG A 200 8.79 5.88 -25.43
N VAL A 201 7.66 5.46 -24.85
CA VAL A 201 6.36 5.62 -25.48
C VAL A 201 6.03 7.11 -25.63
N TYR A 202 6.30 7.93 -24.62
CA TYR A 202 6.13 9.38 -24.70
C TYR A 202 6.99 10.00 -25.82
N SER A 203 8.27 9.67 -25.89
CA SER A 203 9.17 10.18 -26.92
C SER A 203 8.75 9.79 -28.32
N TYR A 204 8.16 8.59 -28.49
CA TYR A 204 7.64 8.14 -29.77
C TYR A 204 6.36 8.90 -30.18
N VAL A 205 5.40 9.07 -29.24
CA VAL A 205 4.10 9.71 -29.52
C VAL A 205 4.25 11.22 -29.71
N LYS A 206 5.11 11.88 -28.94
CA LYS A 206 5.29 13.34 -28.88
C LYS A 206 6.51 13.86 -29.64
N ARG A 207 7.04 13.08 -30.59
CA ARG A 207 8.29 13.37 -31.30
C ARG A 207 8.36 14.79 -31.91
N ASN A 208 7.22 15.34 -32.34
CA ASN A 208 7.14 16.64 -33.04
C ASN A 208 6.46 17.75 -32.21
N GLU A 209 6.13 17.48 -30.95
CA GLU A 209 5.45 18.45 -30.09
C GLU A 209 6.40 19.01 -29.02
N ARG A 210 6.26 20.31 -28.71
CA ARG A 210 6.93 20.91 -27.53
C ARG A 210 6.27 20.36 -26.27
N GLY A 211 7.06 19.70 -25.41
CA GLY A 211 6.59 19.10 -24.16
C GLY A 211 7.70 19.01 -23.11
N PRO A 212 7.43 18.43 -21.94
CA PRO A 212 8.42 18.19 -20.91
C PRO A 212 9.60 17.38 -21.45
N SER A 213 10.80 17.59 -20.88
CA SER A 213 11.99 16.80 -21.26
C SER A 213 11.79 15.31 -20.89
N GLY A 214 12.39 14.42 -21.70
CA GLY A 214 12.37 12.99 -21.43
C GLY A 214 12.95 12.62 -20.04
N LEU A 215 13.98 13.34 -19.60
CA LEU A 215 14.54 13.16 -18.25
C LEU A 215 13.53 13.51 -17.15
N TRP A 216 12.79 14.62 -17.31
CA TRP A 216 11.75 14.98 -16.34
C TRP A 216 10.65 13.93 -16.25
N ILE A 217 10.24 13.40 -17.39
CA ILE A 217 9.22 12.32 -17.45
C ILE A 217 9.76 11.05 -16.79
N PHE A 218 11.00 10.70 -17.06
CA PHE A 218 11.68 9.58 -16.44
C PHE A 218 11.69 9.71 -14.90
N LEU A 219 12.16 10.83 -14.37
CA LEU A 219 12.21 11.10 -12.93
C LEU A 219 10.81 11.10 -12.30
N LYS A 220 9.83 11.68 -12.99
CA LYS A 220 8.44 11.68 -12.53
C LYS A 220 7.82 10.29 -12.53
N ALA A 221 8.11 9.47 -13.53
CA ALA A 221 7.65 8.09 -13.61
C ALA A 221 8.29 7.19 -12.55
N LEU A 222 9.57 7.43 -12.20
CA LEU A 222 10.23 6.78 -11.06
C LEU A 222 9.48 7.01 -9.75
N ALA A 223 8.99 8.22 -9.50
CA ALA A 223 8.32 8.55 -8.25
C ALA A 223 6.81 8.21 -8.29
N PHE A 224 6.17 8.38 -9.45
CA PHE A 224 4.71 8.32 -9.63
C PHE A 224 4.32 7.65 -10.95
N PRO A 225 4.51 6.33 -11.08
CA PRO A 225 4.29 5.62 -12.37
C PRO A 225 2.90 5.84 -12.95
N GLN A 226 1.84 5.47 -12.21
CA GLN A 226 0.46 5.55 -12.70
C GLN A 226 0.02 6.99 -12.98
N ARG A 227 0.37 7.92 -12.09
CA ARG A 227 0.05 9.33 -12.27
C ARG A 227 0.69 9.90 -13.55
N THR A 228 1.91 9.51 -13.85
CA THR A 228 2.63 9.93 -15.06
C THR A 228 1.94 9.38 -16.32
N LYS A 229 1.53 8.11 -16.30
CA LYS A 229 0.74 7.51 -17.39
C LYS A 229 -0.58 8.23 -17.64
N ASP A 230 -1.31 8.54 -16.57
CA ASP A 230 -2.62 9.20 -16.64
C ASP A 230 -2.51 10.64 -17.16
N GLU A 231 -1.55 11.43 -16.64
CA GLU A 231 -1.36 12.82 -17.06
C GLU A 231 -0.87 12.96 -18.50
N LEU A 232 -0.12 11.99 -18.99
CA LEU A 232 0.36 11.96 -20.38
C LEU A 232 -0.61 11.26 -21.34
N GLY A 233 -1.72 10.70 -20.85
CA GLY A 233 -2.70 9.96 -21.66
C GLY A 233 -2.16 8.67 -22.29
N LEU A 234 -1.08 8.10 -21.73
CA LEU A 234 -0.36 6.95 -22.32
C LEU A 234 -0.95 5.59 -21.97
N ARG A 235 -1.88 5.51 -21.02
CA ARG A 235 -2.38 4.25 -20.46
C ARG A 235 -2.84 3.27 -21.55
N ARG A 236 -3.60 3.75 -22.55
CA ARG A 236 -4.12 2.89 -23.62
C ARG A 236 -3.06 2.39 -24.60
N LEU A 237 -1.89 3.05 -24.62
CA LEU A 237 -0.80 2.75 -25.54
C LEU A 237 0.20 1.73 -24.96
N LEU A 238 0.16 1.50 -23.66
CA LEU A 238 1.10 0.63 -22.95
C LEU A 238 0.75 -0.87 -23.02
N GLY A 239 -0.39 -1.22 -23.62
CA GLY A 239 -0.79 -2.61 -23.85
C GLY A 239 -2.06 -3.04 -23.12
N LYS A 240 -2.35 -4.34 -23.17
CA LYS A 240 -3.51 -4.94 -22.49
C LYS A 240 -3.30 -4.95 -20.97
N GLU A 241 -4.36 -4.60 -20.26
CA GLU A 241 -4.36 -4.58 -18.78
C GLU A 241 -5.16 -5.75 -18.21
N LEU A 242 -4.61 -6.35 -17.15
CA LEU A 242 -5.30 -7.28 -16.27
C LEU A 242 -5.42 -6.61 -14.89
N MET A 243 -6.64 -6.43 -14.39
CA MET A 243 -6.92 -5.78 -13.09
C MET A 243 -6.30 -4.38 -12.96
N GLY A 244 -6.13 -3.65 -14.06
CA GLY A 244 -5.59 -2.29 -14.09
C GLY A 244 -4.07 -2.17 -14.20
N LEU A 245 -3.38 -3.27 -14.39
CA LEU A 245 -1.94 -3.36 -14.64
C LEU A 245 -1.68 -4.08 -15.97
N THR A 246 -0.66 -3.66 -16.69
CA THR A 246 -0.20 -4.36 -17.89
C THR A 246 0.49 -5.68 -17.51
N TYR A 247 0.61 -6.60 -18.46
CA TYR A 247 1.34 -7.87 -18.22
C TYR A 247 2.81 -7.62 -17.84
N GLY A 248 3.46 -6.59 -18.40
CA GLY A 248 4.81 -6.19 -18.03
C GLY A 248 4.92 -5.71 -16.59
N GLU A 249 3.94 -4.93 -16.12
CA GLU A 249 3.86 -4.50 -14.71
C GLU A 249 3.67 -5.69 -13.78
N TRP A 250 2.79 -6.63 -14.12
CA TRP A 250 2.63 -7.85 -13.34
C TRP A 250 3.92 -8.68 -13.27
N PHE A 251 4.64 -8.78 -14.37
CA PHE A 251 5.89 -9.52 -14.44
C PHE A 251 6.97 -8.91 -13.55
N VAL A 252 7.21 -7.60 -13.68
CA VAL A 252 8.22 -6.92 -12.86
C VAL A 252 7.84 -6.86 -11.39
N LEU A 253 6.55 -6.71 -11.09
CA LEU A 253 6.00 -6.78 -9.73
C LEU A 253 6.28 -8.15 -9.10
N ALA A 254 6.01 -9.24 -9.82
CA ALA A 254 6.26 -10.60 -9.34
C ALA A 254 7.75 -10.83 -9.05
N ILE A 255 8.64 -10.43 -9.96
CA ILE A 255 10.09 -10.54 -9.74
C ILE A 255 10.52 -9.73 -8.53
N SER A 256 10.10 -8.46 -8.43
CA SER A 256 10.42 -7.59 -7.30
C SER A 256 9.98 -8.20 -5.97
N ALA A 257 8.75 -8.71 -5.91
CA ALA A 257 8.18 -9.31 -4.70
C ALA A 257 8.88 -10.61 -4.29
N LEU A 258 9.19 -11.49 -5.25
CA LEU A 258 9.94 -12.72 -4.99
C LEU A 258 11.35 -12.39 -4.50
N THR A 259 12.04 -11.46 -5.17
CA THR A 259 13.39 -11.05 -4.75
C THR A 259 13.36 -10.45 -3.34
N PHE A 260 12.34 -9.64 -3.00
CA PHE A 260 12.13 -9.13 -1.66
C PHE A 260 11.94 -10.25 -0.63
N GLY A 261 11.13 -11.26 -0.94
CA GLY A 261 10.93 -12.41 -0.08
C GLY A 261 12.22 -13.20 0.18
N PHE A 262 12.96 -13.51 -0.88
CA PHE A 262 14.22 -14.24 -0.77
C PHE A 262 15.34 -13.44 -0.10
N ALA A 263 15.39 -12.12 -0.28
CA ALA A 263 16.37 -11.25 0.35
C ALA A 263 16.37 -11.39 1.89
N HIS A 264 15.22 -11.60 2.51
CA HIS A 264 15.12 -11.80 3.96
C HIS A 264 15.88 -13.06 4.42
N VAL A 265 15.76 -14.16 3.70
CA VAL A 265 16.45 -15.40 4.07
C VAL A 265 17.94 -15.36 3.69
N LEU A 266 18.25 -14.79 2.53
CA LEU A 266 19.62 -14.65 2.04
C LEU A 266 20.47 -13.67 2.86
N SER A 267 19.83 -12.73 3.58
CA SER A 267 20.53 -11.82 4.49
C SER A 267 21.23 -12.51 5.68
N GLY A 268 20.83 -13.75 6.01
CA GLY A 268 21.43 -14.52 7.08
C GLY A 268 21.11 -14.05 8.50
N ILE A 269 20.18 -13.09 8.68
CA ILE A 269 19.86 -12.46 9.97
C ILE A 269 18.87 -13.28 10.84
N GLY A 270 18.68 -14.58 10.55
CA GLY A 270 17.87 -15.47 11.39
C GLY A 270 16.53 -15.90 10.77
N TRP A 271 16.08 -15.26 9.70
CA TRP A 271 14.87 -15.67 8.98
C TRP A 271 15.04 -17.04 8.30
N LYS A 272 13.98 -17.85 8.31
CA LYS A 272 13.91 -19.17 7.67
C LYS A 272 12.99 -19.16 6.46
N ILE A 273 12.89 -20.31 5.78
CA ILE A 273 12.17 -20.40 4.49
C ILE A 273 10.71 -19.92 4.54
N GLY A 274 10.03 -20.10 5.66
CA GLY A 274 8.66 -19.59 5.84
C GLY A 274 8.55 -18.08 5.65
N LYS A 275 9.60 -17.31 5.97
CA LYS A 275 9.61 -15.86 5.76
C LYS A 275 9.44 -15.45 4.30
N VAL A 276 9.92 -16.27 3.35
CA VAL A 276 9.81 -15.98 1.91
C VAL A 276 8.36 -15.75 1.48
N THR A 277 7.44 -16.61 1.92
CA THR A 277 6.04 -16.56 1.50
C THR A 277 5.36 -15.25 1.92
N HIS A 278 5.42 -14.92 3.21
CA HIS A 278 4.74 -13.72 3.69
C HIS A 278 5.47 -12.44 3.30
N ALA A 279 6.80 -12.43 3.24
CA ALA A 279 7.53 -11.27 2.72
C ALA A 279 7.26 -11.04 1.22
N THR A 280 7.15 -12.10 0.40
CA THR A 280 6.72 -11.99 -0.99
C THR A 280 5.32 -11.42 -1.09
N PHE A 281 4.37 -11.88 -0.25
CA PHE A 281 3.01 -11.34 -0.24
C PHE A 281 2.99 -9.84 0.12
N VAL A 282 3.69 -9.44 1.18
CA VAL A 282 3.89 -8.02 1.53
C VAL A 282 4.54 -7.26 0.38
N GLY A 283 5.53 -7.88 -0.28
CA GLY A 283 6.20 -7.35 -1.46
C GLY A 283 5.27 -7.03 -2.61
N ILE A 284 4.28 -7.91 -2.88
CA ILE A 284 3.23 -7.67 -3.90
C ILE A 284 2.37 -6.47 -3.49
N VAL A 285 1.91 -6.40 -2.24
CA VAL A 285 1.07 -5.29 -1.76
C VAL A 285 1.79 -3.95 -1.86
N LEU A 286 3.03 -3.87 -1.37
CA LEU A 286 3.85 -2.66 -1.44
C LEU A 286 4.12 -2.24 -2.89
N GLY A 287 4.39 -3.20 -3.78
CA GLY A 287 4.58 -2.92 -5.21
C GLY A 287 3.31 -2.40 -5.90
N LEU A 288 2.14 -2.97 -5.58
CA LEU A 288 0.85 -2.47 -6.07
C LEU A 288 0.57 -1.04 -5.58
N VAL A 289 0.86 -0.75 -4.31
CA VAL A 289 0.74 0.59 -3.73
C VAL A 289 1.70 1.57 -4.39
N TYR A 290 2.94 1.15 -4.64
CA TYR A 290 3.93 1.95 -5.37
C TYR A 290 3.46 2.29 -6.80
N ILE A 291 3.05 1.30 -7.58
CA ILE A 291 2.58 1.53 -8.95
C ILE A 291 1.39 2.50 -8.95
N LYS A 292 0.42 2.27 -8.08
CA LYS A 292 -0.84 3.03 -8.05
C LYS A 292 -0.68 4.44 -7.47
N PHE A 293 0.03 4.59 -6.36
CA PHE A 293 0.08 5.83 -5.60
C PHE A 293 1.45 6.51 -5.60
N GLY A 294 2.51 5.80 -5.97
CA GLY A 294 3.88 6.30 -5.99
C GLY A 294 4.71 5.91 -4.78
N PHE A 295 5.98 6.30 -4.83
CA PHE A 295 7.01 5.92 -3.86
C PHE A 295 6.68 6.32 -2.42
N GLN A 296 6.17 7.53 -2.20
CA GLN A 296 5.80 8.00 -0.87
C GLN A 296 4.74 7.11 -0.21
N ALA A 297 3.84 6.51 -0.98
CA ALA A 297 2.78 5.68 -0.44
C ALA A 297 3.29 4.30 0.02
N SER A 298 4.22 3.71 -0.74
CA SER A 298 4.82 2.44 -0.33
C SER A 298 5.73 2.62 0.89
N VAL A 299 6.50 3.71 0.97
CA VAL A 299 7.30 4.05 2.16
C VAL A 299 6.41 4.24 3.40
N ILE A 300 5.29 4.99 3.28
CA ILE A 300 4.34 5.17 4.38
C ILE A 300 3.77 3.83 4.84
N LEU A 301 3.36 2.97 3.91
CA LEU A 301 2.79 1.68 4.23
C LEU A 301 3.83 0.73 4.87
N HIS A 302 5.07 0.73 4.37
CA HIS A 302 6.14 -0.09 4.92
C HIS A 302 6.54 0.35 6.33
N TRP A 303 6.64 1.65 6.57
CA TRP A 303 6.86 2.18 7.91
C TRP A 303 5.72 1.82 8.87
N PHE A 304 4.47 1.80 8.40
CA PHE A 304 3.34 1.32 9.20
C PHE A 304 3.55 -0.14 9.62
N PHE A 305 3.96 -1.02 8.73
CA PHE A 305 4.22 -2.42 9.05
C PHE A 305 5.33 -2.59 10.09
N ASN A 306 6.37 -1.79 9.99
CA ASN A 306 7.57 -1.96 10.79
C ASN A 306 7.51 -1.21 12.13
N ASN A 307 7.11 0.05 12.14
CA ASN A 307 7.35 0.96 13.27
C ASN A 307 6.09 1.36 14.04
N TYR A 308 4.89 1.14 13.49
CA TYR A 308 3.66 1.69 14.09
C TYR A 308 3.39 1.12 15.48
N PHE A 309 3.26 -0.19 15.60
CA PHE A 309 2.99 -0.86 16.87
C PHE A 309 4.21 -0.83 17.79
N GLU A 310 5.41 -0.95 17.25
CA GLU A 310 6.66 -0.91 18.00
C GLU A 310 6.83 0.41 18.74
N ALA A 311 6.50 1.55 18.12
CA ALA A 311 6.54 2.84 18.78
C ALA A 311 5.63 2.91 20.03
N TYR A 312 4.42 2.36 19.94
CA TYR A 312 3.48 2.33 21.08
C TYR A 312 3.92 1.35 22.15
N SER A 313 4.40 0.18 21.75
CA SER A 313 4.95 -0.83 22.66
C SER A 313 6.09 -0.25 23.51
N MET A 314 7.10 0.34 22.86
CA MET A 314 8.22 0.97 23.53
C MET A 314 7.79 2.16 24.40
N ALA A 315 6.87 3.00 23.91
CA ALA A 315 6.41 4.18 24.65
C ALA A 315 5.60 3.81 25.90
N SER A 316 4.91 2.67 25.90
CA SER A 316 4.14 2.17 27.05
C SER A 316 5.00 1.87 28.30
N GLU A 317 6.28 1.58 28.09
CA GLU A 317 7.22 1.38 29.20
C GLU A 317 7.52 2.68 29.97
N PHE A 318 7.48 3.83 29.29
CA PHE A 318 7.68 5.14 29.91
C PHE A 318 6.36 5.76 30.41
N ILE A 319 5.29 5.49 29.69
CA ILE A 319 3.96 6.02 29.96
C ILE A 319 2.96 4.86 30.03
N PRO A 320 2.77 4.21 31.19
CA PRO A 320 1.95 3.01 31.30
C PRO A 320 0.51 3.13 30.78
N ARG A 321 -0.06 4.35 30.76
CA ARG A 321 -1.39 4.60 30.20
C ARG A 321 -1.46 4.38 28.67
N LEU A 322 -0.33 4.42 27.97
CA LEU A 322 -0.27 4.12 26.55
C LEU A 322 -0.46 2.64 26.24
N SER A 323 -0.31 1.73 27.20
CA SER A 323 -0.62 0.30 26.98
C SER A 323 -2.09 0.11 26.62
N LEU A 324 -3.01 0.72 27.37
CA LEU A 324 -4.44 0.67 27.06
C LEU A 324 -4.77 1.25 25.68
N LEU A 325 -4.08 2.32 25.29
CA LEU A 325 -4.23 2.90 23.96
C LEU A 325 -3.67 1.96 22.89
N SER A 326 -2.51 1.35 23.12
CA SER A 326 -1.91 0.35 22.22
C SER A 326 -2.86 -0.81 21.98
N ASP A 327 -3.43 -1.38 23.05
CA ASP A 327 -4.38 -2.48 22.97
C ASP A 327 -5.65 -2.08 22.18
N ALA A 328 -6.19 -0.89 22.48
CA ALA A 328 -7.36 -0.37 21.76
C ALA A 328 -7.08 -0.15 20.27
N LEU A 329 -5.89 0.34 19.92
CA LEU A 329 -5.45 0.52 18.54
C LEU A 329 -5.25 -0.83 17.84
N GLU A 330 -4.72 -1.84 18.53
CA GLU A 330 -4.56 -3.19 17.98
C GLU A 330 -5.92 -3.80 17.63
N TRP A 331 -6.90 -3.72 18.54
CA TRP A 331 -8.28 -4.17 18.27
C TRP A 331 -8.92 -3.40 17.10
N LEU A 332 -8.75 -2.09 17.06
CA LEU A 332 -9.26 -1.26 15.95
C LEU A 332 -8.64 -1.67 14.61
N ASN A 333 -7.34 -1.86 14.58
CA ASN A 333 -6.61 -2.27 13.38
C ASN A 333 -7.04 -3.67 12.93
N THR A 334 -7.16 -4.62 13.85
CA THR A 334 -7.69 -5.96 13.56
C THR A 334 -9.09 -5.89 12.94
N PHE A 335 -9.98 -5.10 13.52
CA PHE A 335 -11.34 -4.90 13.01
C PHE A 335 -11.36 -4.31 11.59
N LEU A 336 -10.51 -3.30 11.31
CA LEU A 336 -10.38 -2.72 9.98
C LEU A 336 -9.85 -3.72 8.96
N GLY A 337 -8.90 -4.55 9.37
CA GLY A 337 -8.36 -5.63 8.54
C GLY A 337 -9.44 -6.66 8.18
N VAL A 338 -10.26 -7.10 9.14
CA VAL A 338 -11.38 -8.01 8.89
C VAL A 338 -12.40 -7.40 7.92
N ILE A 339 -12.77 -6.13 8.13
CA ILE A 339 -13.68 -5.42 7.20
C ILE A 339 -13.09 -5.38 5.79
N PHE A 340 -11.81 -5.09 5.66
CA PHE A 340 -11.14 -5.03 4.36
C PHE A 340 -11.17 -6.38 3.64
N ILE A 341 -10.79 -7.46 4.32
CA ILE A 341 -10.80 -8.82 3.76
C ILE A 341 -12.22 -9.21 3.35
N ALA A 342 -13.22 -8.97 4.21
CA ALA A 342 -14.62 -9.26 3.91
C ALA A 342 -15.12 -8.47 2.68
N ALA A 343 -14.72 -7.19 2.56
CA ALA A 343 -15.07 -6.36 1.41
C ALA A 343 -14.42 -6.84 0.11
N VAL A 344 -13.16 -7.29 0.15
CA VAL A 344 -12.45 -7.85 -1.01
C VAL A 344 -13.11 -9.15 -1.46
N ILE A 345 -13.34 -10.09 -0.54
CA ILE A 345 -14.00 -11.37 -0.83
C ILE A 345 -15.42 -11.14 -1.37
N GLY A 346 -16.21 -10.31 -0.69
CA GLY A 346 -17.58 -9.99 -1.11
C GLY A 346 -17.64 -9.33 -2.50
N GLY A 347 -16.68 -8.44 -2.79
CA GLY A 347 -16.55 -7.81 -4.11
C GLY A 347 -16.21 -8.81 -5.21
N PHE A 348 -15.38 -9.80 -4.89
CA PHE A 348 -15.00 -10.86 -5.82
C PHE A 348 -16.18 -11.80 -6.10
N LEU A 349 -16.86 -12.26 -5.05
CA LEU A 349 -18.06 -13.10 -5.17
C LEU A 349 -19.19 -12.42 -5.95
N PHE A 350 -19.42 -11.12 -5.69
CA PHE A 350 -20.41 -10.35 -6.43
C PHE A 350 -20.12 -10.26 -7.93
N LYS A 351 -18.85 -10.04 -8.30
CA LYS A 351 -18.45 -10.04 -9.72
C LYS A 351 -18.63 -11.41 -10.37
N ALA A 352 -18.21 -12.48 -9.68
CA ALA A 352 -18.36 -13.84 -10.18
C ALA A 352 -19.85 -14.20 -10.42
N THR A 353 -20.71 -13.92 -9.45
CA THR A 353 -22.15 -14.17 -9.57
C THR A 353 -22.78 -13.39 -10.72
N ARG A 354 -22.36 -12.11 -10.91
CA ARG A 354 -22.86 -11.28 -12.01
C ARG A 354 -22.42 -11.80 -13.37
N SER A 355 -21.19 -12.30 -13.51
CA SER A 355 -20.68 -12.92 -14.75
C SER A 355 -21.52 -14.15 -15.11
N ILE A 356 -21.77 -15.05 -14.14
CA ILE A 356 -22.59 -16.26 -14.35
C ILE A 356 -24.02 -15.90 -14.77
N MET A 357 -24.62 -14.88 -14.14
CA MET A 357 -25.97 -14.45 -14.49
C MET A 357 -26.05 -13.81 -15.89
N GLN A 358 -24.99 -13.14 -16.33
CA GLN A 358 -24.92 -12.54 -17.68
C GLN A 358 -24.71 -13.62 -18.76
N GLU A 359 -23.91 -14.64 -18.51
CA GLU A 359 -23.75 -15.79 -19.42
C GLU A 359 -25.01 -16.65 -19.52
N GLY A 360 -25.82 -16.73 -18.43
CA GLY A 360 -27.11 -17.45 -18.42
C GLY A 360 -28.26 -16.70 -19.12
N VAL A 361 -28.09 -15.43 -19.52
CA VAL A 361 -29.10 -14.59 -20.17
C VAL A 361 -28.83 -14.42 -21.69
N GLU A 362 -27.74 -14.95 -22.24
CA GLU A 362 -27.65 -15.04 -23.71
C GLU A 362 -28.82 -15.88 -24.23
N SER A 363 -29.78 -15.18 -24.84
CA SER A 363 -30.97 -15.84 -25.34
C SER A 363 -30.57 -16.86 -26.41
N PRO A 364 -31.27 -18.01 -26.51
CA PRO A 364 -31.03 -19.00 -27.58
C PRO A 364 -31.06 -18.37 -28.99
N ILE A 365 -31.73 -17.24 -29.13
CA ILE A 365 -31.83 -16.46 -30.39
C ILE A 365 -30.51 -15.75 -30.74
N GLU A 366 -29.76 -15.16 -29.75
CA GLU A 366 -28.46 -14.55 -30.03
C GLU A 366 -27.38 -15.58 -30.37
N THR A 367 -27.41 -16.72 -29.72
CA THR A 367 -26.51 -17.83 -30.05
C THR A 367 -26.78 -18.37 -31.46
N TYR A 368 -28.05 -18.46 -31.86
CA TYR A 368 -28.45 -18.88 -33.22
C TYR A 368 -28.06 -17.85 -34.29
N LEU A 369 -28.20 -16.56 -34.01
CA LEU A 369 -27.79 -15.49 -34.94
C LEU A 369 -26.27 -15.41 -35.13
N LYS A 370 -25.49 -15.68 -34.10
CA LYS A 370 -24.00 -15.78 -34.19
C LYS A 370 -23.51 -17.00 -34.97
N GLN A 371 -24.32 -18.04 -35.10
CA GLN A 371 -23.98 -19.24 -35.90
C GLN A 371 -24.43 -19.17 -37.36
N VAL A 372 -25.35 -18.26 -37.70
CA VAL A 372 -25.98 -18.13 -39.05
C VAL A 372 -25.45 -16.89 -39.80
N LEU A 373 -24.84 -15.93 -39.13
CA LEU A 373 -24.13 -14.78 -39.72
C LEU A 373 -22.63 -14.95 -39.64
#